data_bfb2f75a1a298a1deea4a065abf36a5e
#
_entry.id   bfb2f75a1a298a1deea4a065abf36a5e
#
_cell.length_a   1.000
_cell.length_b   1.000
_cell.length_c   1.000
_cell.angle_alpha   90.00
_cell.angle_beta   90.00
_cell.angle_gamma   90.00
#
_symmetry.space_group_name_H-M   'P 1'
#
loop_
_entity.id
_entity.type
_entity.pdbx_description
1 polymer ?
#
loop_
_entity_poly.entity_id
_entity_poly.type
_entity_poly.pdbx_seq_one_letter_code
_entity_poly.pdbx_strand_id
1 'polypeptide(L)'
;MGFFNDLGKKTSKTTTKIAREAKLKMKINENKGKIKDLYEELGRKVYENHVREENIDISEFINDNCSKIDVLSKEIEDARKEILVLNNKKMCKKCFAEIEKDSIFCPKCGEKQTEEKTVFEKAEEKLERSDISSENEKEAEIIKEELEEKNNEE
;
A
#
# COMPACT_ATOMS: atom_id res chain seq x y z
N MET A 1 -36.22 19.54 11.72
CA MET A 1 -35.75 18.46 12.65
C MET A 1 -34.58 17.69 12.05
N GLY A 2 -33.47 18.35 11.67
CA GLY A 2 -32.30 17.73 11.01
C GLY A 2 -30.99 17.73 11.84
N PHE A 3 -30.87 18.59 12.83
CA PHE A 3 -29.60 18.83 13.54
C PHE A 3 -29.15 17.65 14.41
N PHE A 4 -30.06 16.94 15.06
CA PHE A 4 -29.71 15.79 15.93
C PHE A 4 -29.30 14.55 15.16
N ASN A 5 -29.80 14.35 13.93
CA ASN A 5 -29.44 13.20 13.10
C ASN A 5 -28.03 13.33 12.49
N ASP A 6 -27.57 14.55 12.23
CA ASP A 6 -26.26 14.81 11.67
C ASP A 6 -25.14 14.73 12.73
N LEU A 7 -25.46 15.13 13.97
CA LEU A 7 -24.55 15.02 15.12
C LEU A 7 -24.28 13.55 15.47
N GLY A 8 -25.31 12.71 15.48
CA GLY A 8 -25.19 11.26 15.75
C GLY A 8 -24.35 10.53 14.69
N LYS A 9 -24.48 10.87 13.42
CA LYS A 9 -23.69 10.27 12.33
C LYS A 9 -22.21 10.68 12.36
N LYS A 10 -21.90 11.92 12.73
CA LYS A 10 -20.51 12.39 12.90
C LYS A 10 -19.82 11.70 14.09
N THR A 11 -20.52 11.55 15.20
CA THR A 11 -19.99 10.90 16.42
C THR A 11 -19.69 9.41 16.15
N SER A 12 -20.59 8.70 15.45
CA SER A 12 -20.39 7.27 15.16
C SER A 12 -19.20 7.03 14.21
N LYS A 13 -19.02 7.86 13.18
CA LYS A 13 -17.87 7.77 12.25
C LYS A 13 -16.54 8.03 12.95
N THR A 14 -16.49 8.96 13.88
CA THR A 14 -15.29 9.25 14.66
C THR A 14 -14.93 8.11 15.60
N THR A 15 -15.93 7.52 16.27
CA THR A 15 -15.73 6.39 17.18
C THR A 15 -15.22 5.15 16.43
N THR A 16 -15.77 4.85 15.25
CA THR A 16 -15.32 3.72 14.43
C THR A 16 -13.90 3.92 13.92
N LYS A 17 -13.52 5.15 13.54
CA LYS A 17 -12.15 5.51 13.15
C LYS A 17 -11.15 5.27 14.27
N ILE A 18 -11.44 5.78 15.47
CA ILE A 18 -10.57 5.62 16.65
C ILE A 18 -10.41 4.13 17.01
N ALA A 19 -11.50 3.36 16.99
CA ALA A 19 -11.45 1.92 17.26
C ALA A 19 -10.60 1.16 16.23
N ARG A 20 -10.71 1.52 14.95
CA ARG A 20 -9.90 0.92 13.89
C ARG A 20 -8.42 1.26 14.04
N GLU A 21 -8.09 2.51 14.32
CA GLU A 21 -6.71 2.95 14.57
C GLU A 21 -6.10 2.23 15.78
N ALA A 22 -6.85 2.09 16.88
CA ALA A 22 -6.41 1.35 18.05
C ALA A 22 -6.11 -0.12 17.72
N LYS A 23 -6.98 -0.79 16.96
CA LYS A 23 -6.77 -2.17 16.49
C LYS A 23 -5.52 -2.32 15.63
N LEU A 24 -5.27 -1.39 14.71
CA LEU A 24 -4.06 -1.40 13.89
C LEU A 24 -2.80 -1.19 14.72
N LYS A 25 -2.83 -0.29 15.70
CA LYS A 25 -1.71 -0.08 16.65
C LYS A 25 -1.43 -1.32 17.48
N MET A 26 -2.46 -2.04 17.92
CA MET A 26 -2.31 -3.32 18.62
C MET A 26 -1.64 -4.36 17.72
N LYS A 27 -2.11 -4.51 16.46
CA LYS A 27 -1.50 -5.43 15.49
C LYS A 27 -0.03 -5.11 15.25
N ILE A 28 0.32 -3.82 15.11
CA ILE A 28 1.72 -3.39 14.96
C ILE A 28 2.56 -3.82 16.16
N ASN A 29 2.07 -3.62 17.37
CA ASN A 29 2.80 -3.98 18.60
C ASN A 29 2.95 -5.50 18.74
N GLU A 30 1.91 -6.27 18.43
CA GLU A 30 1.96 -7.73 18.42
C GLU A 30 3.01 -8.24 17.41
N ASN A 31 2.98 -7.75 16.18
CA ASN A 31 3.94 -8.15 15.15
C ASN A 31 5.39 -7.76 15.52
N LYS A 32 5.59 -6.58 16.14
CA LYS A 32 6.92 -6.22 16.68
C LYS A 32 7.40 -7.17 17.77
N GLY A 33 6.51 -7.65 18.64
CA GLY A 33 6.80 -8.66 19.64
C GLY A 33 7.28 -9.95 18.96
N LYS A 34 6.49 -10.46 18.00
CA LYS A 34 6.86 -11.68 17.24
C LYS A 34 8.20 -11.54 16.51
N ILE A 35 8.49 -10.38 15.91
CA ILE A 35 9.79 -10.13 15.27
C ILE A 35 10.93 -10.17 16.29
N LYS A 36 10.71 -9.58 17.45
CA LYS A 36 11.71 -9.62 18.54
C LYS A 36 12.01 -11.07 18.97
N ASP A 37 10.98 -11.88 19.17
CA ASP A 37 11.11 -13.28 19.54
C ASP A 37 11.89 -14.07 18.47
N LEU A 38 11.61 -13.82 17.18
CA LEU A 38 12.34 -14.43 16.05
C LEU A 38 13.82 -14.01 16.03
N TYR A 39 14.15 -12.75 16.32
CA TYR A 39 15.54 -12.32 16.45
C TYR A 39 16.26 -12.98 17.63
N GLU A 40 15.58 -13.13 18.77
CA GLU A 40 16.14 -13.83 19.94
C GLU A 40 16.38 -15.32 19.64
N GLU A 41 15.46 -15.96 18.92
CA GLU A 41 15.57 -17.35 18.49
C GLU A 41 16.73 -17.55 17.51
N LEU A 42 16.85 -16.68 16.49
CA LEU A 42 17.96 -16.66 15.55
C LEU A 42 19.30 -16.48 16.27
N GLY A 43 19.38 -15.45 17.14
CA GLY A 43 20.61 -15.18 17.90
C GLY A 43 21.03 -16.35 18.78
N ARG A 44 20.07 -16.96 19.48
CA ARG A 44 20.33 -18.15 20.30
C ARG A 44 20.84 -19.32 19.46
N LYS A 45 20.18 -19.61 18.34
CA LYS A 45 20.56 -20.72 17.46
C LYS A 45 21.95 -20.55 16.86
N VAL A 46 22.28 -19.34 16.41
CA VAL A 46 23.61 -19.00 15.89
C VAL A 46 24.68 -19.16 16.98
N TYR A 47 24.41 -18.67 18.20
CA TYR A 47 25.33 -18.75 19.31
C TYR A 47 25.56 -20.22 19.77
N GLU A 48 24.51 -21.01 19.88
CA GLU A 48 24.60 -22.44 20.21
C GLU A 48 25.43 -23.20 19.19
N ASN A 49 25.25 -22.94 17.89
CA ASN A 49 26.02 -23.54 16.82
C ASN A 49 27.52 -23.17 16.92
N HIS A 50 27.80 -21.90 17.25
CA HIS A 50 29.19 -21.43 17.47
C HIS A 50 29.86 -22.10 18.67
N VAL A 51 29.17 -22.19 19.82
CA VAL A 51 29.75 -22.73 21.09
C VAL A 51 29.98 -24.22 21.01
N ARG A 52 29.13 -24.97 20.31
CA ARG A 52 29.25 -26.42 20.17
C ARG A 52 30.36 -26.87 19.22
N GLU A 53 30.94 -25.90 18.46
CA GLU A 53 31.91 -26.18 17.39
C GLU A 53 31.42 -27.20 16.36
N GLU A 54 30.10 -27.43 16.35
CA GLU A 54 29.42 -28.29 15.39
C GLU A 54 29.23 -27.49 14.10
N ASN A 55 29.86 -27.92 13.00
CA ASN A 55 29.61 -27.33 11.66
C ASN A 55 28.24 -27.76 11.10
N ILE A 56 27.18 -27.53 11.89
CA ILE A 56 25.83 -27.82 11.45
C ILE A 56 25.38 -26.67 10.55
N ASP A 57 24.90 -27.01 9.35
CA ASP A 57 24.30 -26.05 8.46
C ASP A 57 22.94 -25.60 9.02
N ILE A 58 22.85 -24.33 9.42
CA ILE A 58 21.64 -23.68 9.94
C ILE A 58 21.03 -22.71 8.93
N SER A 59 21.44 -22.77 7.67
CA SER A 59 21.02 -21.82 6.62
C SER A 59 19.52 -21.91 6.38
N GLU A 60 18.93 -23.09 6.37
CA GLU A 60 17.48 -23.27 6.21
C GLU A 60 16.71 -22.63 7.37
N PHE A 61 17.15 -22.86 8.60
CA PHE A 61 16.55 -22.26 9.79
C PHE A 61 16.61 -20.72 9.75
N ILE A 62 17.75 -20.16 9.34
CA ILE A 62 17.93 -18.71 9.20
C ILE A 62 16.98 -18.17 8.12
N ASN A 63 16.93 -18.78 6.95
CA ASN A 63 16.09 -18.35 5.83
C ASN A 63 14.60 -18.39 6.17
N ASP A 64 14.15 -19.43 6.87
CA ASP A 64 12.75 -19.56 7.29
C ASP A 64 12.35 -18.45 8.28
N ASN A 65 13.20 -18.18 9.28
CA ASN A 65 12.94 -17.11 10.24
C ASN A 65 13.04 -15.71 9.62
N CYS A 66 13.98 -15.48 8.70
CA CYS A 66 14.06 -14.23 7.95
C CYS A 66 12.79 -14.00 7.11
N SER A 67 12.30 -15.02 6.42
CA SER A 67 11.07 -14.95 5.65
C SER A 67 9.86 -14.58 6.52
N LYS A 68 9.77 -15.14 7.74
CA LYS A 68 8.72 -14.77 8.71
C LYS A 68 8.84 -13.31 9.16
N ILE A 69 10.06 -12.83 9.41
CA ILE A 69 10.32 -11.43 9.78
C ILE A 69 9.90 -10.49 8.65
N ASP A 70 10.19 -10.83 7.40
CA ASP A 70 9.83 -10.02 6.23
C ASP A 70 8.31 -9.90 6.10
N VAL A 71 7.57 -11.00 6.26
CA VAL A 71 6.09 -10.99 6.24
C VAL A 71 5.53 -10.08 7.34
N LEU A 72 6.00 -10.25 8.58
CA LEU A 72 5.54 -9.45 9.71
C LEU A 72 5.91 -7.96 9.55
N SER A 73 7.08 -7.67 9.00
CA SER A 73 7.54 -6.31 8.71
C SER A 73 6.65 -5.63 7.67
N LYS A 74 6.28 -6.36 6.62
CA LYS A 74 5.34 -5.87 5.61
C LYS A 74 3.95 -5.59 6.19
N GLU A 75 3.44 -6.47 7.04
CA GLU A 75 2.16 -6.24 7.72
C GLU A 75 2.18 -4.99 8.62
N ILE A 76 3.31 -4.72 9.29
CA ILE A 76 3.50 -3.50 10.08
C ILE A 76 3.48 -2.27 9.17
N GLU A 77 4.14 -2.33 8.02
CA GLU A 77 4.16 -1.24 7.05
C GLU A 77 2.76 -0.96 6.51
N ASP A 78 2.03 -1.99 6.12
CA ASP A 78 0.67 -1.85 5.61
C ASP A 78 -0.29 -1.28 6.66
N ALA A 79 -0.19 -1.75 7.91
CA ALA A 79 -0.97 -1.20 9.02
C ALA A 79 -0.64 0.28 9.29
N ARG A 80 0.63 0.69 9.18
CA ARG A 80 1.04 2.11 9.30
C ARG A 80 0.47 2.96 8.17
N LYS A 81 0.51 2.47 6.91
CA LYS A 81 -0.10 3.15 5.76
C LYS A 81 -1.59 3.35 5.97
N GLU A 82 -2.29 2.33 6.48
CA GLU A 82 -3.71 2.43 6.77
C GLU A 82 -4.02 3.47 7.87
N ILE A 83 -3.21 3.55 8.91
CA ILE A 83 -3.33 4.59 9.95
C ILE A 83 -3.15 6.00 9.35
N LEU A 84 -2.19 6.18 8.46
CA LEU A 84 -1.99 7.45 7.77
C LEU A 84 -3.22 7.85 6.96
N VAL A 85 -3.77 6.93 6.19
CA VAL A 85 -4.99 7.16 5.40
C VAL A 85 -6.18 7.51 6.32
N LEU A 86 -6.37 6.76 7.42
CA LEU A 86 -7.40 7.05 8.41
C LEU A 86 -7.27 8.46 9.00
N ASN A 87 -6.06 8.96 9.16
CA ASN A 87 -5.76 10.28 9.70
C ASN A 87 -5.63 11.38 8.64
N ASN A 88 -5.98 11.07 7.40
CA ASN A 88 -5.86 11.98 6.25
C ASN A 88 -4.42 12.51 6.09
N LYS A 89 -3.44 11.63 6.30
CA LYS A 89 -2.00 11.90 6.21
C LYS A 89 -1.34 11.05 5.17
N LYS A 90 -0.15 11.49 4.73
CA LYS A 90 0.78 10.72 3.90
C LYS A 90 2.20 10.84 4.45
N MET A 91 3.08 9.97 3.99
CA MET A 91 4.50 9.99 4.36
C MET A 91 5.30 10.74 3.29
N CYS A 92 6.18 11.63 3.71
CA CYS A 92 7.10 12.31 2.80
C CYS A 92 8.06 11.31 2.16
N LYS A 93 8.22 11.36 0.83
CA LYS A 93 9.09 10.44 0.09
C LYS A 93 10.58 10.57 0.43
N LYS A 94 11.02 11.74 0.90
CA LYS A 94 12.44 12.02 1.16
C LYS A 94 12.83 11.85 2.63
N CYS A 95 12.07 12.44 3.55
CA CYS A 95 12.43 12.43 4.97
C CYS A 95 11.52 11.57 5.84
N PHE A 96 10.55 10.87 5.24
CA PHE A 96 9.59 9.98 5.91
C PHE A 96 8.78 10.64 7.04
N ALA A 97 8.70 11.96 7.05
CA ALA A 97 7.84 12.68 7.99
C ALA A 97 6.37 12.49 7.61
N GLU A 98 5.51 12.36 8.62
CA GLU A 98 4.07 12.40 8.41
C GLU A 98 3.64 13.82 8.07
N ILE A 99 2.91 13.98 6.97
CA ILE A 99 2.41 15.25 6.46
C ILE A 99 0.93 15.12 6.10
N GLU A 100 0.22 16.22 5.97
CA GLU A 100 -1.17 16.20 5.52
C GLU A 100 -1.26 15.66 4.09
N LYS A 101 -2.34 14.93 3.79
CA LYS A 101 -2.55 14.27 2.48
C LYS A 101 -2.41 15.26 1.32
N ASP A 102 -2.97 16.45 1.48
CA ASP A 102 -3.06 17.47 0.42
C ASP A 102 -1.81 18.36 0.34
N SER A 103 -0.78 18.12 1.17
CA SER A 103 0.46 18.91 1.16
C SER A 103 1.22 18.74 -0.14
N ILE A 104 1.45 19.83 -0.88
CA ILE A 104 2.25 19.85 -2.12
C ILE A 104 3.74 19.79 -1.81
N PHE A 105 4.15 20.34 -0.69
CA PHE A 105 5.54 20.32 -0.21
C PHE A 105 5.60 19.79 1.23
N CYS A 106 6.70 19.09 1.54
CA CYS A 106 6.95 18.65 2.92
C CYS A 106 7.37 19.83 3.77
N PRO A 107 6.67 20.15 4.88
CA PRO A 107 7.05 21.28 5.75
C PRO A 107 8.37 21.02 6.49
N LYS A 108 8.85 19.77 6.57
CA LYS A 108 10.07 19.41 7.29
C LYS A 108 11.33 19.47 6.43
N CYS A 109 11.26 19.10 5.13
CA CYS A 109 12.43 19.04 4.27
C CYS A 109 12.29 19.78 2.94
N GLY A 110 11.17 20.47 2.70
CA GLY A 110 10.90 21.23 1.47
C GLY A 110 10.64 20.39 0.22
N GLU A 111 10.73 19.07 0.28
CA GLU A 111 10.57 18.20 -0.88
C GLU A 111 9.16 18.25 -1.44
N LYS A 112 9.07 18.40 -2.78
CA LYS A 112 7.78 18.40 -3.48
C LYS A 112 7.16 17.01 -3.47
N GLN A 113 5.92 16.94 -3.04
CA GLN A 113 5.14 15.70 -2.98
C GLN A 113 4.28 15.60 -4.22
N THR A 114 4.67 14.73 -5.17
CA THR A 114 3.81 14.38 -6.29
C THR A 114 2.64 13.54 -5.79
N GLU A 115 1.44 13.84 -6.23
CA GLU A 115 0.29 12.99 -5.99
C GLU A 115 0.55 11.63 -6.63
N GLU A 116 0.61 10.59 -5.81
CA GLU A 116 0.50 9.23 -6.32
C GLU A 116 -1.00 9.02 -6.55
N LYS A 117 -1.39 8.97 -7.81
CA LYS A 117 -2.73 8.46 -8.16
C LYS A 117 -2.91 7.12 -7.45
N THR A 118 -4.00 6.97 -6.73
CA THR A 118 -4.30 5.70 -6.03
C THR A 118 -4.34 4.56 -7.04
N VAL A 119 -4.16 3.33 -6.57
CA VAL A 119 -4.22 2.14 -7.44
C VAL A 119 -5.59 2.08 -8.17
N PHE A 120 -6.64 2.60 -7.53
CA PHE A 120 -7.97 2.74 -8.11
C PHE A 120 -8.00 3.78 -9.24
N GLU A 121 -7.44 4.98 -9.05
CA GLU A 121 -7.37 6.01 -10.10
C GLU A 121 -6.52 5.56 -11.30
N LYS A 122 -5.45 4.80 -11.04
CA LYS A 122 -4.65 4.17 -12.11
C LYS A 122 -5.40 3.06 -12.84
N ALA A 123 -6.27 2.34 -12.15
CA ALA A 123 -7.09 1.29 -12.75
C ALA A 123 -8.22 1.90 -13.61
N GLU A 124 -8.87 2.96 -13.13
CA GLU A 124 -9.88 3.70 -13.88
C GLU A 124 -9.29 4.35 -15.14
N GLU A 125 -8.14 5.03 -15.04
CA GLU A 125 -7.45 5.62 -16.19
C GLU A 125 -7.00 4.55 -17.22
N LYS A 126 -6.68 3.33 -16.76
CA LYS A 126 -6.33 2.22 -17.64
C LYS A 126 -7.55 1.60 -18.33
N LEU A 127 -8.71 1.56 -17.64
CA LEU A 127 -9.98 1.14 -18.24
C LEU A 127 -10.44 2.15 -19.30
N GLU A 128 -10.46 3.45 -18.97
CA GLU A 128 -10.85 4.50 -19.90
C GLU A 128 -9.98 4.52 -21.17
N ARG A 129 -8.66 4.27 -21.03
CA ARG A 129 -7.75 4.15 -22.18
C ARG A 129 -7.99 2.88 -23.01
N SER A 130 -8.45 1.80 -22.42
CA SER A 130 -8.77 0.57 -23.15
C SER A 130 -10.07 0.72 -23.96
N ASP A 131 -11.05 1.45 -23.43
CA ASP A 131 -12.31 1.69 -24.12
C ASP A 131 -12.14 2.63 -25.31
N ILE A 132 -11.32 3.69 -25.17
CA ILE A 132 -11.01 4.63 -26.27
C ILE A 132 -10.23 3.93 -27.39
N SER A 133 -9.33 2.98 -27.08
CA SER A 133 -8.57 2.27 -28.11
C SER A 133 -9.45 1.31 -28.91
N SER A 134 -10.43 0.67 -28.28
CA SER A 134 -11.34 -0.27 -28.96
C SER A 134 -12.38 0.42 -29.84
N GLU A 135 -12.80 1.64 -29.49
CA GLU A 135 -13.70 2.45 -30.33
C GLU A 135 -12.96 3.01 -31.54
N ASN A 136 -11.74 3.52 -31.38
CA ASN A 136 -10.92 4.03 -32.48
C ASN A 136 -10.50 2.97 -33.48
N GLU A 137 -10.28 1.72 -33.06
CA GLU A 137 -9.98 0.61 -33.98
C GLU A 137 -11.19 0.23 -34.84
N LYS A 138 -12.39 0.24 -34.27
CA LYS A 138 -13.64 -0.02 -35.01
C LYS A 138 -13.99 1.08 -36.00
N GLU A 139 -13.81 2.35 -35.64
CA GLU A 139 -14.02 3.46 -36.55
C GLU A 139 -12.99 3.44 -37.69
N ALA A 140 -11.74 3.09 -37.44
CA ALA A 140 -10.72 2.96 -38.47
C ALA A 140 -10.98 1.80 -39.45
N GLU A 141 -11.59 0.72 -38.99
CA GLU A 141 -12.00 -0.41 -39.83
C GLU A 141 -13.19 -0.05 -40.74
N ILE A 142 -14.20 0.63 -40.21
CA ILE A 142 -15.37 1.11 -40.97
C ILE A 142 -14.95 2.11 -42.07
N ILE A 143 -14.03 3.03 -41.77
CA ILE A 143 -13.54 4.01 -42.75
C ILE A 143 -12.76 3.32 -43.87
N LYS A 144 -12.02 2.24 -43.56
CA LYS A 144 -11.31 1.47 -44.60
C LYS A 144 -12.26 0.73 -45.53
N GLU A 145 -13.31 0.09 -44.99
CA GLU A 145 -14.33 -0.59 -45.82
C GLU A 145 -15.05 0.39 -46.72
N GLU A 146 -15.42 1.56 -46.23
CA GLU A 146 -16.08 2.59 -47.05
C GLU A 146 -15.18 3.19 -48.16
N LEU A 147 -13.85 3.20 -47.96
CA LEU A 147 -12.89 3.67 -48.95
C LEU A 147 -12.59 2.59 -50.02
N GLU A 148 -12.64 1.31 -49.65
CA GLU A 148 -12.47 0.19 -50.61
C GLU A 148 -13.70 0.02 -51.51
N GLU A 149 -14.94 0.23 -51.01
CA GLU A 149 -16.14 0.21 -51.81
C GLU A 149 -16.15 1.35 -52.87
N LYS A 150 -15.73 2.56 -52.53
CA LYS A 150 -15.67 3.69 -53.45
C LYS A 150 -14.61 3.55 -54.54
N ASN A 151 -13.55 2.78 -54.33
CA ASN A 151 -12.52 2.55 -55.33
C ASN A 151 -12.84 1.41 -56.31
N ASN A 152 -13.88 0.61 -56.05
CA ASN A 152 -14.32 -0.45 -56.93
C ASN A 152 -15.47 -0.06 -57.87
N GLU A 153 -15.97 1.16 -57.80
CA GLU A 153 -17.06 1.71 -58.66
C GLU A 153 -16.54 2.64 -59.78
N GLU A 154 -15.21 2.81 -59.95
CA GLU A 154 -14.62 3.46 -61.14
C GLU A 154 -13.94 2.38 -62.03
#